data_037a15746a7bec3e2556804fe32d6af0
#
_entry.id   037a15746a7bec3e2556804fe32d6af0
#
_cell.length_a   1.000
_cell.length_b   1.000
_cell.length_c   1.000
_cell.angle_alpha   90.00
_cell.angle_beta   90.00
_cell.angle_gamma   90.00
#
_symmetry.space_group_name_H-M   'P 1'
#
loop_
_entity.id
_entity.type
_entity.pdbx_description
1 polymer ?
#
loop_
_entity_poly.entity_id
_entity_poly.type
_entity_poly.pdbx_seq_one_letter_code
_entity_poly.pdbx_strand_id
1 'polypeptide(L)'
;MVRVLAACGVFAFVLGVWPPEVSACVEGEVRGEPINPERDVGALAQGEDASMQVVGAGWFHAAEIVKTGRSSDSTYVTIELDGEPLMRTSFASLKNKWMQSESSYLIANVRSEGEVDTMTIWYRPDVKFNTYAVVRIEVEEDGVERVVVRSVLSRALPHSHPNGQATSTAAALPAFK
;
A
#
# COMPACT_ATOMS: atom_id res chain seq x y z
N MET A 1 28.68 -9.47 9.10
CA MET A 1 27.93 -10.73 9.21
C MET A 1 27.63 -10.98 10.69
N VAL A 2 26.51 -10.53 11.20
CA VAL A 2 26.11 -10.75 12.59
C VAL A 2 24.92 -11.71 12.56
N ARG A 3 25.16 -12.92 13.00
CA ARG A 3 24.11 -13.92 13.23
C ARG A 3 23.43 -13.60 14.55
N VAL A 4 22.17 -13.17 14.51
CA VAL A 4 21.31 -13.14 15.69
C VAL A 4 20.87 -14.57 15.96
N LEU A 5 21.49 -15.20 16.94
CA LEU A 5 21.03 -16.46 17.53
C LEU A 5 19.85 -16.13 18.43
N ALA A 6 18.64 -16.49 18.01
CA ALA A 6 17.50 -16.54 18.90
C ALA A 6 17.75 -17.62 19.95
N ALA A 7 18.03 -17.22 21.18
CA ALA A 7 18.13 -18.10 22.31
C ALA A 7 16.72 -18.59 22.68
N CYS A 8 16.33 -19.77 22.20
CA CYS A 8 15.28 -20.55 22.81
C CYS A 8 15.80 -21.04 24.18
N GLY A 9 15.32 -20.37 25.25
CA GLY A 9 15.65 -20.75 26.59
C GLY A 9 15.14 -22.17 26.92
N VAL A 10 16.05 -23.09 27.05
CA VAL A 10 15.80 -24.41 27.60
C VAL A 10 15.70 -24.28 29.11
N PHE A 11 14.50 -24.30 29.65
CA PHE A 11 14.25 -24.70 31.03
C PHE A 11 13.53 -26.05 31.02
N ALA A 12 14.33 -27.08 30.91
CA ALA A 12 13.89 -28.42 31.25
C ALA A 12 14.54 -28.77 32.58
N PHE A 13 13.74 -29.38 33.42
CA PHE A 13 14.00 -30.31 34.51
C PHE A 13 13.37 -29.90 35.83
N VAL A 14 12.25 -30.54 36.16
CA VAL A 14 12.17 -31.70 37.06
C VAL A 14 10.75 -32.27 36.94
N LEU A 15 10.63 -33.60 36.85
CA LEU A 15 9.43 -34.42 36.81
C LEU A 15 8.86 -34.78 35.42
N GLY A 16 9.67 -35.40 34.56
CA GLY A 16 9.19 -36.43 33.62
C GLY A 16 7.92 -36.14 32.76
N VAL A 17 7.44 -34.90 32.72
CA VAL A 17 6.37 -34.49 31.84
C VAL A 17 7.00 -33.71 30.68
N TRP A 18 7.07 -34.36 29.53
CA TRP A 18 7.47 -33.75 28.30
C TRP A 18 6.48 -32.58 28.04
N PRO A 19 6.94 -31.31 27.97
CA PRO A 19 6.03 -30.26 27.53
C PRO A 19 5.58 -30.63 26.13
N PRO A 20 4.28 -30.45 25.79
CA PRO A 20 3.85 -30.57 24.41
C PRO A 20 4.72 -29.61 23.59
N GLU A 21 5.30 -30.10 22.50
CA GLU A 21 6.00 -29.28 21.54
C GLU A 21 5.02 -28.16 21.10
N VAL A 22 5.20 -26.99 21.70
CA VAL A 22 4.62 -25.78 21.17
C VAL A 22 5.48 -25.44 19.98
N SER A 23 5.24 -26.12 18.86
CA SER A 23 5.61 -25.61 17.56
C SER A 23 4.83 -24.32 17.37
N ALA A 24 5.37 -23.23 17.89
CA ALA A 24 5.02 -21.92 17.43
C ALA A 24 5.50 -21.85 15.96
N CYS A 25 4.76 -22.47 15.06
CA CYS A 25 4.79 -22.10 13.67
C CYS A 25 4.39 -20.63 13.66
N VAL A 26 5.35 -19.75 13.50
CA VAL A 26 5.08 -18.40 13.04
C VAL A 26 4.46 -18.63 11.66
N GLU A 27 3.14 -18.65 11.62
CA GLU A 27 2.39 -18.72 10.37
C GLU A 27 2.80 -17.50 9.56
N GLY A 28 3.77 -17.71 8.67
CA GLY A 28 4.19 -16.69 7.72
C GLY A 28 3.01 -16.46 6.78
N GLU A 29 2.41 -15.30 6.87
CA GLU A 29 1.33 -14.90 5.99
C GLU A 29 1.81 -14.97 4.53
N VAL A 30 1.16 -15.79 3.70
CA VAL A 30 1.57 -16.00 2.31
C VAL A 30 1.09 -14.82 1.49
N ARG A 31 2.02 -14.13 0.83
CA ARG A 31 1.71 -13.07 -0.12
C ARG A 31 1.24 -13.69 -1.44
N GLY A 32 0.12 -13.19 -1.95
CA GLY A 32 -0.35 -13.52 -3.28
C GLY A 32 0.41 -12.80 -4.38
N GLU A 33 0.01 -13.04 -5.61
CA GLU A 33 0.57 -12.34 -6.76
C GLU A 33 0.31 -10.83 -6.69
N PRO A 34 1.23 -10.00 -7.19
CA PRO A 34 1.02 -8.57 -7.30
C PRO A 34 -0.20 -8.27 -8.18
N ILE A 35 -1.00 -7.30 -7.76
CA ILE A 35 -2.07 -6.70 -8.55
C ILE A 35 -1.73 -5.24 -8.81
N ASN A 36 -2.06 -4.76 -10.01
CA ASN A 36 -1.75 -3.41 -10.46
C ASN A 36 -3.05 -2.69 -10.87
N PRO A 37 -3.92 -2.32 -9.90
CA PRO A 37 -5.11 -1.56 -10.22
C PRO A 37 -4.75 -0.19 -10.80
N GLU A 38 -5.50 0.22 -11.82
CA GLU A 38 -5.39 1.52 -12.46
C GLU A 38 -6.78 2.16 -12.53
N ARG A 39 -6.84 3.47 -12.27
CA ARG A 39 -8.02 4.30 -12.46
C ARG A 39 -7.65 5.54 -13.23
N ASP A 40 -8.26 5.71 -14.41
CA ASP A 40 -8.28 6.98 -15.13
C ASP A 40 -9.44 7.81 -14.58
N VAL A 41 -9.12 8.93 -13.95
CA VAL A 41 -10.11 9.83 -13.33
C VAL A 41 -10.62 10.84 -14.33
N GLY A 42 -9.84 11.13 -15.38
CA GLY A 42 -10.10 12.24 -16.32
C GLY A 42 -9.69 13.59 -15.75
N ALA A 43 -10.34 14.65 -16.22
CA ALA A 43 -10.13 16.01 -15.72
C ALA A 43 -10.77 16.18 -14.34
N LEU A 44 -10.10 16.96 -13.48
CA LEU A 44 -10.62 17.39 -12.19
C LEU A 44 -10.55 18.90 -12.08
N ALA A 45 -11.65 19.52 -11.68
CA ALA A 45 -11.69 20.95 -11.39
C ALA A 45 -11.10 21.25 -10.00
N GLN A 46 -10.74 22.50 -9.78
CA GLN A 46 -10.32 22.96 -8.45
C GLN A 46 -11.38 22.67 -7.39
N GLY A 47 -10.98 22.09 -6.28
CA GLY A 47 -11.84 21.67 -5.17
C GLY A 47 -12.47 20.29 -5.36
N GLU A 48 -12.23 19.60 -6.47
CA GLU A 48 -12.68 18.23 -6.67
C GLU A 48 -11.68 17.22 -6.11
N ASP A 49 -12.22 16.06 -5.73
CA ASP A 49 -11.43 14.91 -5.28
C ASP A 49 -11.83 13.63 -6.02
N ALA A 50 -10.91 12.72 -6.07
CA ALA A 50 -11.14 11.36 -6.58
C ALA A 50 -10.32 10.35 -5.76
N SER A 51 -10.79 9.10 -5.71
CA SER A 51 -10.07 8.05 -5.01
C SER A 51 -10.09 6.73 -5.75
N MET A 52 -9.02 5.98 -5.61
CA MET A 52 -8.94 4.57 -6.00
C MET A 52 -8.87 3.74 -4.73
N GLN A 53 -9.83 2.82 -4.55
CA GLN A 53 -9.91 1.95 -3.40
C GLN A 53 -9.76 0.48 -3.79
N VAL A 54 -8.97 -0.25 -3.03
CA VAL A 54 -8.83 -1.71 -3.11
C VAL A 54 -9.28 -2.31 -1.79
N VAL A 55 -10.31 -3.15 -1.85
CA VAL A 55 -10.90 -3.82 -0.67
C VAL A 55 -10.29 -5.21 -0.49
N GLY A 56 -10.07 -5.60 0.75
CA GLY A 56 -9.49 -6.87 1.16
C GLY A 56 -8.19 -6.66 1.94
N ALA A 57 -7.60 -7.75 2.44
CA ALA A 57 -6.31 -7.72 3.13
C ALA A 57 -5.14 -7.86 2.14
N GLY A 58 -3.99 -7.26 2.47
CA GLY A 58 -2.81 -7.33 1.62
C GLY A 58 -1.65 -6.47 2.05
N TRP A 59 -0.76 -6.20 1.11
CA TRP A 59 0.40 -5.32 1.28
C TRP A 59 0.39 -4.25 0.20
N PHE A 60 0.59 -3.02 0.60
CA PHE A 60 0.77 -1.87 -0.26
C PHE A 60 2.26 -1.66 -0.54
N HIS A 61 2.65 -1.65 -1.81
CA HIS A 61 4.04 -1.50 -2.26
C HIS A 61 4.31 -0.10 -2.78
N ALA A 62 3.48 0.35 -3.72
CA ALA A 62 3.68 1.60 -4.43
C ALA A 62 2.40 2.23 -4.95
N ALA A 63 2.46 3.54 -5.20
CA ALA A 63 1.51 4.26 -6.03
C ALA A 63 2.24 5.12 -7.05
N GLU A 64 1.64 5.25 -8.23
CA GLU A 64 2.04 6.18 -9.29
C GLU A 64 0.84 7.04 -9.66
N ILE A 65 1.02 8.35 -9.64
CA ILE A 65 0.00 9.32 -10.01
C ILE A 65 0.53 10.13 -11.18
N VAL A 66 -0.15 10.04 -12.32
CA VAL A 66 0.17 10.81 -13.52
C VAL A 66 -0.83 11.94 -13.64
N LYS A 67 -0.35 13.17 -13.61
CA LYS A 67 -1.13 14.39 -13.77
C LYS A 67 -0.75 15.06 -15.10
N THR A 68 -1.73 15.45 -15.90
CA THR A 68 -1.55 16.21 -17.14
C THR A 68 -2.25 17.56 -16.99
N GLY A 69 -1.61 18.61 -17.49
CA GLY A 69 -2.08 19.99 -17.44
C GLY A 69 -1.11 20.90 -16.72
N ARG A 70 -1.10 22.18 -17.09
CA ARG A 70 -0.26 23.21 -16.45
C ARG A 70 -0.95 23.72 -15.19
N SER A 71 -0.26 23.62 -14.08
CA SER A 71 -0.84 23.91 -12.79
C SER A 71 0.20 24.38 -11.78
N SER A 72 -0.26 24.87 -10.63
CA SER A 72 0.59 25.29 -9.50
C SER A 72 1.18 24.14 -8.69
N ASP A 73 0.91 22.88 -9.09
CA ASP A 73 1.29 21.66 -8.37
C ASP A 73 0.66 21.50 -6.97
N SER A 74 -0.48 22.20 -6.75
CA SER A 74 -1.30 22.10 -5.54
C SER A 74 -2.29 20.94 -5.61
N THR A 75 -1.94 19.88 -6.31
CA THR A 75 -2.65 18.59 -6.26
C THR A 75 -2.05 17.74 -5.15
N TYR A 76 -2.88 17.34 -4.19
CA TYR A 76 -2.51 16.51 -3.05
C TYR A 76 -2.81 15.05 -3.31
N VAL A 77 -1.94 14.21 -2.79
CA VAL A 77 -2.09 12.75 -2.78
C VAL A 77 -2.07 12.27 -1.34
N THR A 78 -3.12 11.54 -0.96
CA THR A 78 -3.23 10.89 0.34
C THR A 78 -3.28 9.37 0.13
N ILE A 79 -2.42 8.64 0.82
CA ILE A 79 -2.46 7.18 0.91
C ILE A 79 -3.00 6.82 2.29
N GLU A 80 -4.06 6.03 2.33
CA GLU A 80 -4.76 5.60 3.53
C GLU A 80 -4.87 4.08 3.54
N LEU A 81 -4.55 3.46 4.67
CA LEU A 81 -4.69 2.02 4.89
C LEU A 81 -5.55 1.81 6.12
N ASP A 82 -6.62 1.02 5.99
CA ASP A 82 -7.53 0.68 7.09
C ASP A 82 -8.12 1.90 7.83
N GLY A 83 -8.29 3.05 7.15
CA GLY A 83 -8.81 4.30 7.74
C GLY A 83 -7.73 5.23 8.31
N GLU A 84 -6.48 4.78 8.34
CA GLU A 84 -5.38 5.59 8.85
C GLU A 84 -4.57 6.19 7.70
N PRO A 85 -4.36 7.52 7.67
CA PRO A 85 -3.55 8.17 6.67
C PRO A 85 -2.08 7.82 6.88
N LEU A 86 -1.51 7.10 5.91
CA LEU A 86 -0.10 6.73 5.92
C LEU A 86 0.79 7.90 5.45
N MET A 87 0.26 8.71 4.53
CA MET A 87 0.96 9.85 3.96
C MET A 87 -0.03 10.81 3.30
N ARG A 88 0.26 12.13 3.37
CA ARG A 88 -0.32 13.17 2.53
C ARG A 88 0.78 14.09 2.01
N THR A 89 0.85 14.29 0.71
CA THR A 89 1.85 15.16 0.07
C THR A 89 1.26 15.82 -1.17
N SER A 90 1.95 16.83 -1.72
CA SER A 90 1.58 17.46 -2.98
C SER A 90 2.70 17.35 -4.01
N PHE A 91 2.37 17.56 -5.29
CA PHE A 91 3.37 17.65 -6.35
C PHE A 91 4.39 18.76 -6.08
N ALA A 92 3.91 19.94 -5.63
CA ALA A 92 4.80 21.06 -5.24
C ALA A 92 5.77 20.67 -4.12
N SER A 93 5.28 19.98 -3.09
CA SER A 93 6.13 19.56 -1.96
C SER A 93 7.24 18.63 -2.39
N LEU A 94 6.98 17.70 -3.30
CA LEU A 94 7.97 16.74 -3.78
C LEU A 94 8.91 17.35 -4.83
N LYS A 95 8.44 18.27 -5.69
CA LYS A 95 9.31 18.98 -6.64
C LYS A 95 10.31 19.88 -5.92
N ASN A 96 9.91 20.58 -4.85
CA ASN A 96 10.73 21.52 -4.12
C ASN A 96 11.64 20.89 -3.06
N LYS A 97 11.31 19.70 -2.62
CA LYS A 97 12.13 18.91 -1.70
C LYS A 97 12.43 17.59 -2.40
N TRP A 98 13.70 17.37 -2.73
CA TRP A 98 14.20 16.04 -2.80
C TRP A 98 13.92 15.42 -1.43
N MET A 99 12.75 14.79 -1.26
CA MET A 99 12.55 13.89 -0.15
C MET A 99 13.33 12.61 -0.44
N GLN A 100 14.64 12.71 -0.45
CA GLN A 100 15.43 11.67 0.18
C GLN A 100 15.01 11.75 1.65
N SER A 101 13.88 11.14 1.96
CA SER A 101 13.52 10.88 3.32
C SER A 101 14.69 10.09 3.88
N GLU A 102 15.34 10.60 4.90
CA GLU A 102 16.33 9.85 5.68
C GLU A 102 15.70 8.59 6.30
N SER A 103 14.38 8.45 6.23
CA SER A 103 13.69 7.21 6.57
C SER A 103 13.88 6.25 5.40
N SER A 104 14.58 5.15 5.63
CA SER A 104 14.80 4.02 4.73
C SER A 104 13.48 3.37 4.23
N TYR A 105 12.33 3.89 4.63
CA TYR A 105 11.03 3.25 4.49
C TYR A 105 10.13 3.84 3.40
N LEU A 106 10.42 5.07 2.96
CA LEU A 106 9.59 5.76 1.98
C LEU A 106 10.47 6.44 0.93
N ILE A 107 10.22 6.16 -0.33
CA ILE A 107 10.81 6.87 -1.47
C ILE A 107 9.66 7.54 -2.22
N ALA A 108 9.71 8.86 -2.32
CA ALA A 108 8.75 9.63 -3.10
C ALA A 108 9.47 10.62 -4.00
N ASN A 109 9.07 10.70 -5.27
CA ASN A 109 9.62 11.65 -6.23
C ASN A 109 8.56 12.14 -7.22
N VAL A 110 8.85 13.25 -7.89
CA VAL A 110 8.09 13.75 -9.03
C VAL A 110 9.03 13.93 -10.20
N ARG A 111 8.64 13.38 -11.35
CA ARG A 111 9.28 13.60 -12.65
C ARG A 111 8.34 14.42 -13.53
N SER A 112 8.87 15.45 -14.16
CA SER A 112 8.11 16.32 -15.08
C SER A 112 8.63 16.16 -16.50
N GLU A 113 7.71 15.90 -17.44
CA GLU A 113 7.98 15.80 -18.88
C GLU A 113 6.95 16.63 -19.67
N GLY A 114 7.31 17.83 -20.06
CA GLY A 114 6.39 18.77 -20.73
C GLY A 114 5.25 19.19 -19.79
N GLU A 115 4.02 18.81 -20.13
CA GLU A 115 2.81 19.08 -19.33
C GLU A 115 2.38 17.89 -18.47
N VAL A 116 3.20 16.86 -18.42
CA VAL A 116 2.93 15.64 -17.65
C VAL A 116 3.85 15.58 -16.44
N ASP A 117 3.24 15.45 -15.28
CA ASP A 117 3.91 15.20 -14.01
C ASP A 117 3.59 13.80 -13.50
N THR A 118 4.62 13.04 -13.17
CA THR A 118 4.49 11.70 -12.60
C THR A 118 5.05 11.70 -11.19
N MET A 119 4.17 11.49 -10.21
CA MET A 119 4.53 11.25 -8.82
C MET A 119 4.62 9.75 -8.57
N THR A 120 5.75 9.29 -8.04
CA THR A 120 5.94 7.88 -7.64
C THR A 120 6.25 7.80 -6.16
N ILE A 121 5.57 6.92 -5.47
CA ILE A 121 5.66 6.70 -4.03
C ILE A 121 5.88 5.21 -3.79
N TRP A 122 6.99 4.85 -3.11
CA TRP A 122 7.34 3.48 -2.74
C TRP A 122 7.58 3.33 -1.26
N TYR A 123 7.05 2.26 -0.70
CA TYR A 123 7.31 1.85 0.68
C TYR A 123 8.28 0.67 0.74
N ARG A 124 9.25 0.72 1.67
CA ARG A 124 10.17 -0.37 1.97
C ARG A 124 10.38 -0.46 3.48
N PRO A 125 9.95 -1.53 4.18
CA PRO A 125 9.19 -2.66 3.64
C PRO A 125 7.77 -2.27 3.22
N ASP A 126 7.11 -3.16 2.49
CA ASP A 126 5.71 -3.03 2.13
C ASP A 126 4.83 -2.90 3.37
N VAL A 127 3.79 -2.09 3.28
CA VAL A 127 2.90 -1.83 4.41
C VAL A 127 1.67 -2.71 4.34
N LYS A 128 1.43 -3.49 5.40
CA LYS A 128 0.28 -4.37 5.49
C LYS A 128 -1.00 -3.56 5.74
N PHE A 129 -2.11 -4.00 5.13
CA PHE A 129 -3.47 -3.57 5.43
C PHE A 129 -4.39 -4.78 5.56
N ASN A 130 -5.49 -4.65 6.33
CA ASN A 130 -6.36 -5.77 6.67
C ASN A 130 -7.73 -5.67 6.02
N THR A 131 -8.19 -4.46 5.67
CA THR A 131 -9.55 -4.23 5.15
C THR A 131 -9.57 -3.51 3.83
N TYR A 132 -8.80 -2.44 3.67
CA TYR A 132 -8.71 -1.70 2.41
C TYR A 132 -7.49 -0.79 2.33
N ALA A 133 -7.10 -0.47 1.10
CA ALA A 133 -6.14 0.58 0.77
C ALA A 133 -6.80 1.61 -0.15
N VAL A 134 -6.57 2.90 0.11
CA VAL A 134 -7.09 4.02 -0.69
C VAL A 134 -5.95 4.92 -1.12
N VAL A 135 -5.96 5.32 -2.40
CA VAL A 135 -5.19 6.46 -2.90
C VAL A 135 -6.19 7.53 -3.28
N ARG A 136 -6.17 8.66 -2.57
CA ARG A 136 -7.03 9.81 -2.79
C ARG A 136 -6.25 10.95 -3.41
N ILE A 137 -6.86 11.61 -4.38
CA ILE A 137 -6.34 12.80 -5.05
C ILE A 137 -7.27 13.96 -4.73
N GLU A 138 -6.72 15.08 -4.27
CA GLU A 138 -7.45 16.33 -3.98
C GLU A 138 -6.82 17.43 -4.84
N VAL A 139 -7.57 18.04 -5.74
CA VAL A 139 -7.08 19.08 -6.65
C VAL A 139 -7.40 20.45 -6.09
N GLU A 140 -6.38 21.24 -5.71
CA GLU A 140 -6.51 22.62 -5.23
C GLU A 140 -6.00 23.64 -6.28
N GLU A 141 -5.96 23.26 -7.54
CA GLU A 141 -5.44 24.04 -8.66
C GLU A 141 -6.30 23.94 -9.90
N ASP A 142 -6.24 24.96 -10.77
CA ASP A 142 -6.90 24.94 -12.07
C ASP A 142 -6.03 24.28 -13.14
N GLY A 143 -6.67 23.85 -14.24
CA GLY A 143 -5.98 23.38 -15.44
C GLY A 143 -5.50 21.93 -15.38
N VAL A 144 -5.99 21.12 -14.45
CA VAL A 144 -5.76 19.68 -14.43
C VAL A 144 -6.66 19.00 -15.46
N GLU A 145 -6.06 18.57 -16.57
CA GLU A 145 -6.78 17.99 -17.69
C GLU A 145 -7.04 16.49 -17.55
N ARG A 146 -6.16 15.81 -16.83
CA ARG A 146 -6.26 14.37 -16.60
C ARG A 146 -5.45 13.93 -15.40
N VAL A 147 -6.01 13.00 -14.63
CA VAL A 147 -5.31 12.28 -13.56
C VAL A 147 -5.49 10.79 -13.76
N VAL A 148 -4.39 10.06 -13.72
CA VAL A 148 -4.37 8.58 -13.71
C VAL A 148 -3.70 8.12 -12.43
N VAL A 149 -4.34 7.21 -11.71
CA VAL A 149 -3.84 6.62 -10.48
C VAL A 149 -3.54 5.15 -10.72
N ARG A 150 -2.33 4.73 -10.40
CA ARG A 150 -1.90 3.32 -10.42
C ARG A 150 -1.38 2.93 -9.06
N SER A 151 -1.60 1.69 -8.65
CA SER A 151 -1.00 1.15 -7.45
C SER A 151 -0.43 -0.24 -7.69
N VAL A 152 0.55 -0.61 -6.89
CA VAL A 152 1.09 -1.97 -6.82
C VAL A 152 0.79 -2.50 -5.44
N LEU A 153 0.03 -3.60 -5.39
CA LEU A 153 -0.37 -4.27 -4.15
C LEU A 153 -0.18 -5.78 -4.30
N SER A 154 -0.08 -6.48 -3.17
CA SER A 154 -0.23 -7.93 -3.11
C SER A 154 -1.38 -8.28 -2.19
N ARG A 155 -2.23 -9.23 -2.59
CA ARG A 155 -3.31 -9.72 -1.72
C ARG A 155 -2.74 -10.70 -0.69
N ALA A 156 -3.35 -10.73 0.51
CA ALA A 156 -3.15 -11.82 1.43
C ALA A 156 -3.88 -13.06 0.91
N LEU A 157 -3.16 -14.17 0.81
CA LEU A 157 -3.80 -15.45 0.48
C LEU A 157 -4.43 -16.04 1.74
N PRO A 158 -5.66 -16.59 1.65
CA PRO A 158 -6.24 -17.34 2.75
C PRO A 158 -5.32 -18.52 3.06
N HIS A 159 -5.04 -18.72 4.35
CA HIS A 159 -4.31 -19.92 4.76
C HIS A 159 -5.05 -21.17 4.31
N SER A 160 -4.47 -21.92 3.40
CA SER A 160 -4.92 -23.26 3.12
C SER A 160 -4.51 -24.15 4.29
N HIS A 161 -5.43 -24.39 5.24
CA HIS A 161 -5.19 -25.42 6.24
C HIS A 161 -4.87 -26.73 5.53
N PRO A 162 -3.82 -27.46 5.93
CA PRO A 162 -3.45 -28.73 5.30
C PRO A 162 -4.51 -29.82 5.43
N ASN A 163 -5.61 -29.55 6.15
CA ASN A 163 -6.71 -30.49 6.38
C ASN A 163 -7.91 -30.31 5.44
N GLY A 164 -7.74 -29.74 4.24
CA GLY A 164 -8.67 -29.91 3.13
C GLY A 164 -10.11 -29.38 3.31
N GLN A 165 -10.41 -28.55 4.31
CA GLN A 165 -11.71 -27.87 4.40
C GLN A 165 -11.55 -26.41 3.93
N ALA A 166 -11.71 -26.22 2.63
CA ALA A 166 -11.89 -24.89 2.04
C ALA A 166 -13.26 -24.36 2.48
N THR A 167 -13.30 -23.49 3.48
CA THR A 167 -14.47 -22.65 3.71
C THR A 167 -14.46 -21.55 2.64
N SER A 168 -15.12 -21.85 1.50
CA SER A 168 -15.40 -20.89 0.44
C SER A 168 -16.42 -19.87 0.96
N THR A 169 -15.94 -18.78 1.54
CA THR A 169 -16.73 -17.57 1.69
C THR A 169 -16.47 -16.69 0.47
N ALA A 170 -17.11 -17.04 -0.64
CA ALA A 170 -17.18 -16.16 -1.81
C ALA A 170 -18.06 -14.96 -1.43
N ALA A 171 -17.44 -13.88 -0.96
CA ALA A 171 -18.12 -12.59 -0.86
C ALA A 171 -18.40 -12.11 -2.29
N ALA A 172 -19.68 -12.12 -2.68
CA ALA A 172 -20.15 -11.57 -3.94
C ALA A 172 -19.78 -10.08 -4.00
N LEU A 173 -19.07 -9.70 -5.06
CA LEU A 173 -18.75 -8.30 -5.37
C LEU A 173 -20.07 -7.55 -5.62
N PRO A 174 -20.30 -6.39 -4.99
CA PRO A 174 -21.43 -5.53 -5.37
C PRO A 174 -21.16 -4.96 -6.77
N ALA A 175 -22.19 -5.07 -7.62
CA ALA A 175 -22.18 -4.47 -8.94
C ALA A 175 -22.12 -2.95 -8.83
N PHE A 176 -21.16 -2.35 -9.51
CA PHE A 176 -21.03 -0.90 -9.65
C PHE A 176 -22.21 -0.35 -10.48
N LYS A 177 -22.87 0.66 -9.95
CA LYS A 177 -23.74 1.58 -10.71
C LYS A 177 -22.96 2.85 -11.03
#